data_501027bbfd3ad0367b982c347b09eedf
#
_entry.id   501027bbfd3ad0367b982c347b09eedf
#
_cell.length_a   1.000
_cell.length_b   1.000
_cell.length_c   1.000
_cell.angle_alpha   90.00
_cell.angle_beta   90.00
_cell.angle_gamma   90.00
#
_symmetry.space_group_name_H-M   'P 1'
#
loop_
_entity.id
_entity.type
_entity.pdbx_description
1 polymer ?
#
loop_
_entity_poly.entity_id
_entity_poly.type
_entity_poly.pdbx_seq_one_letter_code
_entity_poly.pdbx_strand_id
1 'polypeptide(L)'
;EPAGALALAGLKKYASKISDKRLLAISSGANVNFERLSYIVERSEVGENREKLLSIKIPEKPGSFLKLCKVFGRSQITEFNYRFANKIDAHVLVGIKTENEDAFKKIKSKLAMSKFKFNDLTKNQISNDHLRHMVGGHKSVISERDSERLYRCQFPVRPGALMGFLKDFGSKWNISLFHYRNLGAAFANVLIGIEDKSKSKNALEKHLKSL
;
A
#
# COMPACT_ATOMS: atom_id res chain seq x y z
N GLU A 1 -27.38 -4.00 -0.67
CA GLU A 1 -27.99 -2.69 -0.40
C GLU A 1 -27.81 -2.30 1.06
N PRO A 2 -27.50 -1.03 1.39
CA PRO A 2 -27.32 -0.61 2.78
C PRO A 2 -28.53 -0.89 3.67
N ALA A 3 -29.77 -0.75 3.15
CA ALA A 3 -30.99 -1.02 3.89
C ALA A 3 -31.10 -2.50 4.30
N GLY A 4 -30.80 -3.43 3.40
CA GLY A 4 -30.79 -4.87 3.71
C GLY A 4 -29.68 -5.25 4.69
N ALA A 5 -28.49 -4.65 4.55
CA ALA A 5 -27.35 -4.89 5.42
C ALA A 5 -27.57 -4.35 6.86
N LEU A 6 -28.40 -3.32 7.04
CA LEU A 6 -28.66 -2.70 8.34
C LEU A 6 -29.29 -3.70 9.34
N ALA A 7 -30.23 -4.51 8.89
CA ALA A 7 -30.87 -5.52 9.73
C ALA A 7 -29.85 -6.56 10.23
N LEU A 8 -28.96 -7.02 9.35
CA LEU A 8 -27.90 -7.97 9.71
C LEU A 8 -26.84 -7.34 10.63
N ALA A 9 -26.47 -6.08 10.39
CA ALA A 9 -25.55 -5.35 11.27
C ALA A 9 -26.15 -5.14 12.67
N GLY A 10 -27.43 -4.81 12.75
CA GLY A 10 -28.18 -4.72 14.00
C GLY A 10 -28.23 -6.06 14.75
N LEU A 11 -28.52 -7.13 14.04
CA LEU A 11 -28.53 -8.49 14.60
C LEU A 11 -27.15 -8.89 15.15
N LYS A 12 -26.08 -8.66 14.40
CA LYS A 12 -24.69 -8.92 14.82
C LYS A 12 -24.35 -8.15 16.12
N LYS A 13 -24.71 -6.87 16.19
CA LYS A 13 -24.49 -6.03 17.37
C LYS A 13 -25.32 -6.48 18.57
N TYR A 14 -26.56 -6.92 18.34
CA TYR A 14 -27.46 -7.38 19.41
C TYR A 14 -27.09 -8.78 19.92
N ALA A 15 -26.68 -9.69 19.03
CA ALA A 15 -26.26 -11.03 19.36
C ALA A 15 -25.15 -11.10 20.42
N SER A 16 -24.25 -10.09 20.45
CA SER A 16 -23.20 -10.00 21.47
C SER A 16 -23.70 -9.76 22.90
N LYS A 17 -25.01 -9.38 23.07
CA LYS A 17 -25.62 -9.04 24.34
C LYS A 17 -26.54 -10.13 24.91
N ILE A 18 -26.78 -11.16 24.11
CA ILE A 18 -27.72 -12.23 24.49
C ILE A 18 -27.13 -13.58 24.14
N SER A 19 -27.34 -14.58 24.99
CA SER A 19 -27.01 -15.99 24.75
C SER A 19 -28.27 -16.82 24.57
N ASP A 20 -28.13 -17.95 23.90
CA ASP A 20 -29.14 -19.02 23.80
C ASP A 20 -30.51 -18.65 23.20
N LYS A 21 -30.54 -17.64 22.32
CA LYS A 21 -31.75 -17.24 21.59
C LYS A 21 -31.61 -17.41 20.09
N ARG A 22 -32.70 -17.75 19.43
CA ARG A 22 -32.79 -17.73 17.98
C ARG A 22 -33.10 -16.30 17.54
N LEU A 23 -32.28 -15.77 16.64
CA LEU A 23 -32.40 -14.43 16.10
C LEU A 23 -32.76 -14.50 14.63
N LEU A 24 -33.66 -13.63 14.20
CA LEU A 24 -34.02 -13.46 12.79
C LEU A 24 -33.80 -12.01 12.37
N ALA A 25 -33.22 -11.83 11.21
CA ALA A 25 -33.16 -10.53 10.55
C ALA A 25 -33.73 -10.65 9.13
N ILE A 26 -34.57 -9.69 8.75
CA ILE A 26 -35.14 -9.62 7.41
C ILE A 26 -34.28 -8.66 6.56
N SER A 27 -33.65 -9.19 5.50
CA SER A 27 -32.98 -8.38 4.50
C SER A 27 -34.04 -7.82 3.55
N SER A 28 -34.36 -6.52 3.70
CA SER A 28 -35.44 -5.86 2.98
C SER A 28 -35.09 -5.33 1.60
N GLY A 29 -33.85 -5.50 1.16
CA GLY A 29 -33.41 -5.04 -0.14
C GLY A 29 -32.04 -5.59 -0.55
N ALA A 30 -31.80 -5.68 -1.86
CA ALA A 30 -30.59 -6.22 -2.46
C ALA A 30 -30.02 -5.34 -3.61
N ASN A 31 -30.60 -4.17 -3.88
CA ASN A 31 -30.16 -3.31 -4.96
C ASN A 31 -28.82 -2.65 -4.62
N VAL A 32 -27.79 -2.91 -5.40
CA VAL A 32 -26.45 -2.36 -5.22
C VAL A 32 -26.01 -1.65 -6.48
N ASN A 33 -25.65 -0.38 -6.36
CA ASN A 33 -24.92 0.32 -7.39
C ASN A 33 -23.46 -0.18 -7.41
N PHE A 34 -22.99 -0.63 -8.58
CA PHE A 34 -21.62 -1.15 -8.75
C PHE A 34 -20.53 -0.14 -8.35
N GLU A 35 -20.76 1.16 -8.53
CA GLU A 35 -19.83 2.21 -8.10
C GLU A 35 -19.63 2.22 -6.57
N ARG A 36 -20.66 1.83 -5.80
CA ARG A 36 -20.59 1.73 -4.35
C ARG A 36 -19.89 0.46 -3.85
N LEU A 37 -19.76 -0.56 -4.68
CA LEU A 37 -19.10 -1.81 -4.27
C LEU A 37 -17.63 -1.58 -3.88
N SER A 38 -16.90 -0.76 -4.63
CA SER A 38 -15.51 -0.42 -4.29
C SER A 38 -15.42 0.24 -2.91
N TYR A 39 -16.27 1.23 -2.66
CA TYR A 39 -16.36 1.90 -1.35
C TYR A 39 -16.71 0.94 -0.21
N ILE A 40 -17.68 0.04 -0.44
CA ILE A 40 -18.10 -0.96 0.56
C ILE A 40 -16.95 -1.93 0.88
N VAL A 41 -16.23 -2.39 -0.14
CA VAL A 41 -15.08 -3.28 0.03
C VAL A 41 -13.98 -2.59 0.84
N GLU A 42 -13.61 -1.37 0.48
CA GLU A 42 -12.60 -0.59 1.22
C GLU A 42 -13.01 -0.39 2.69
N ARG A 43 -14.26 -0.03 2.94
CA ARG A 43 -14.79 0.13 4.30
C ARG A 43 -14.84 -1.17 5.08
N SER A 44 -15.16 -2.29 4.44
CA SER A 44 -15.15 -3.61 5.06
C SER A 44 -13.74 -4.02 5.50
N GLU A 45 -12.75 -3.85 4.65
CA GLU A 45 -11.35 -4.18 4.97
C GLU A 45 -10.83 -3.35 6.17
N VAL A 46 -11.18 -2.06 6.23
CA VAL A 46 -10.85 -1.19 7.36
C VAL A 46 -11.63 -1.58 8.61
N GLY A 47 -12.94 -1.85 8.47
CA GLY A 47 -13.82 -2.21 9.59
C GLY A 47 -13.48 -3.56 10.24
N GLU A 48 -12.98 -4.52 9.45
CA GLU A 48 -12.51 -5.81 9.95
C GLU A 48 -11.03 -5.78 10.39
N ASN A 49 -10.40 -4.62 10.38
CA ASN A 49 -8.98 -4.44 10.73
C ASN A 49 -8.00 -5.33 9.92
N ARG A 50 -8.40 -5.79 8.74
CA ARG A 50 -7.56 -6.63 7.88
C ARG A 50 -6.51 -5.82 7.14
N GLU A 51 -6.80 -4.58 6.81
CA GLU A 51 -5.85 -3.66 6.19
C GLU A 51 -5.32 -2.66 7.21
N LYS A 52 -4.02 -2.44 7.18
CA LYS A 52 -3.29 -1.49 8.03
C LYS A 52 -2.60 -0.46 7.15
N LEU A 53 -2.69 0.81 7.54
CA LEU A 53 -2.06 1.92 6.82
C LEU A 53 -0.97 2.54 7.68
N LEU A 54 0.24 2.60 7.13
CA LEU A 54 1.42 3.11 7.82
C LEU A 54 2.07 4.24 7.01
N SER A 55 2.46 5.33 7.67
CA SER A 55 3.44 6.27 7.12
C SER A 55 4.80 5.94 7.72
N ILE A 56 5.78 5.67 6.86
CA ILE A 56 7.11 5.19 7.28
C ILE A 56 8.18 6.11 6.73
N LYS A 57 9.07 6.55 7.62
CA LYS A 57 10.24 7.35 7.25
C LYS A 57 11.44 6.45 6.98
N ILE A 58 12.01 6.58 5.78
CA ILE A 58 13.20 5.82 5.35
C ILE A 58 14.30 6.78 4.87
N PRO A 59 15.58 6.37 4.90
CA PRO A 59 16.65 7.14 4.28
C PRO A 59 16.46 7.26 2.76
N GLU A 60 16.70 8.45 2.19
CA GLU A 60 16.63 8.70 0.75
C GLU A 60 17.89 8.19 0.06
N LYS A 61 17.97 6.89 -0.14
CA LYS A 61 19.10 6.25 -0.84
C LYS A 61 18.70 4.95 -1.53
N PRO A 62 19.41 4.55 -2.60
CA PRO A 62 19.18 3.28 -3.26
C PRO A 62 19.17 2.09 -2.28
N GLY A 63 18.23 1.15 -2.47
CA GLY A 63 18.07 -0.03 -1.63
C GLY A 63 17.20 0.16 -0.37
N SER A 64 16.82 1.40 0.01
CA SER A 64 15.98 1.65 1.19
C SER A 64 14.60 1.02 1.07
N PHE A 65 14.00 1.05 -0.11
CA PHE A 65 12.72 0.38 -0.38
C PHE A 65 12.80 -1.13 -0.19
N LEU A 66 13.86 -1.76 -0.72
CA LEU A 66 14.07 -3.20 -0.55
C LEU A 66 14.23 -3.56 0.94
N LYS A 67 14.98 -2.73 1.69
CA LYS A 67 15.15 -2.91 3.13
C LYS A 67 13.81 -2.82 3.87
N LEU A 68 12.96 -1.85 3.51
CA LEU A 68 11.61 -1.71 4.06
C LEU A 68 10.72 -2.91 3.70
N CYS A 69 10.69 -3.34 2.44
CA CYS A 69 9.89 -4.49 2.01
C CYS A 69 10.29 -5.80 2.70
N LYS A 70 11.57 -6.00 3.03
CA LYS A 70 12.03 -7.15 3.80
C LYS A 70 11.39 -7.23 5.19
N VAL A 71 11.06 -6.09 5.81
CA VAL A 71 10.37 -6.04 7.11
C VAL A 71 8.98 -6.64 7.02
N PHE A 72 8.26 -6.36 5.93
CA PHE A 72 6.91 -6.89 5.70
C PHE A 72 6.91 -8.38 5.33
N GLY A 73 8.02 -8.91 4.81
CA GLY A 73 8.16 -10.30 4.46
C GLY A 73 7.19 -10.74 3.36
N ARG A 74 6.30 -11.69 3.69
CA ARG A 74 5.27 -12.20 2.78
C ARG A 74 3.90 -11.52 2.92
N SER A 75 3.79 -10.46 3.74
CA SER A 75 2.52 -9.72 3.85
C SER A 75 2.14 -9.15 2.50
N GLN A 76 0.85 -9.18 2.19
CA GLN A 76 0.35 -8.57 0.97
C GLN A 76 0.37 -7.05 1.13
N ILE A 77 1.16 -6.38 0.31
CA ILE A 77 1.17 -4.92 0.21
C ILE A 77 0.00 -4.53 -0.70
N THR A 78 -0.89 -3.68 -0.20
CA THR A 78 -2.05 -3.17 -0.92
C THR A 78 -1.77 -1.84 -1.57
N GLU A 79 -0.89 -1.05 -0.94
CA GLU A 79 -0.52 0.28 -1.37
C GLU A 79 0.93 0.56 -1.00
N PHE A 80 1.65 1.24 -1.89
CA PHE A 80 3.02 1.68 -1.63
C PHE A 80 3.24 2.98 -2.43
N ASN A 81 3.09 4.10 -1.76
CA ASN A 81 3.16 5.42 -2.38
C ASN A 81 4.34 6.20 -1.84
N TYR A 82 5.15 6.67 -2.75
CA TYR A 82 6.32 7.47 -2.48
C TYR A 82 6.55 8.49 -3.59
N ARG A 83 6.95 9.67 -3.18
CA ARG A 83 7.52 10.70 -4.05
C ARG A 83 8.69 11.36 -3.33
N PHE A 84 9.76 11.60 -4.07
CA PHE A 84 10.92 12.33 -3.59
C PHE A 84 10.53 13.68 -2.97
N ALA A 85 11.06 14.00 -1.81
CA ALA A 85 10.83 15.27 -1.13
C ALA A 85 12.13 15.99 -0.76
N ASN A 86 13.13 15.26 -0.26
CA ASN A 86 14.44 15.81 0.08
C ASN A 86 15.52 14.72 -0.01
N LYS A 87 16.81 15.12 0.07
CA LYS A 87 17.95 14.20 -0.09
C LYS A 87 18.29 13.36 1.13
N ILE A 88 17.62 13.56 2.25
CA ILE A 88 17.97 12.92 3.53
C ILE A 88 17.01 11.78 3.81
N ASP A 89 15.72 12.08 3.78
CA ASP A 89 14.65 11.20 4.22
C ASP A 89 13.50 11.16 3.21
N ALA A 90 12.88 10.01 3.11
CA ALA A 90 11.67 9.78 2.35
C ALA A 90 10.54 9.36 3.26
N HIS A 91 9.33 9.81 2.96
CA HIS A 91 8.10 9.34 3.58
C HIS A 91 7.37 8.43 2.61
N VAL A 92 7.10 7.21 3.05
CA VAL A 92 6.40 6.19 2.26
C VAL A 92 5.08 5.90 2.93
N LEU A 93 3.99 5.99 2.18
CA LEU A 93 2.67 5.51 2.61
C LEU A 93 2.55 4.05 2.19
N VAL A 94 2.29 3.16 3.15
CA VAL A 94 2.21 1.72 2.91
C VAL A 94 0.91 1.18 3.47
N GLY A 95 0.13 0.54 2.60
CA GLY A 95 -1.00 -0.31 2.96
C GLY A 95 -0.58 -1.77 2.98
N ILE A 96 -0.95 -2.51 4.02
CA ILE A 96 -0.64 -3.95 4.15
C ILE A 96 -1.86 -4.71 4.67
N LYS A 97 -2.08 -5.92 4.14
CA LYS A 97 -3.03 -6.86 4.71
C LYS A 97 -2.36 -7.68 5.80
N THR A 98 -3.05 -7.82 6.94
CA THR A 98 -2.62 -8.63 8.08
C THR A 98 -3.74 -9.58 8.49
N GLU A 99 -3.39 -10.79 8.89
CA GLU A 99 -4.36 -11.79 9.32
C GLU A 99 -5.06 -11.39 10.63
N ASN A 100 -4.32 -10.76 11.53
CA ASN A 100 -4.79 -10.37 12.86
C ASN A 100 -3.90 -9.28 13.47
N GLU A 101 -4.31 -8.75 14.63
CA GLU A 101 -3.57 -7.71 15.37
C GLU A 101 -2.17 -8.16 15.83
N ASP A 102 -1.98 -9.44 16.13
CA ASP A 102 -0.67 -9.93 16.60
C ASP A 102 0.35 -10.00 15.45
N ALA A 103 -0.10 -10.34 14.25
CA ALA A 103 0.72 -10.22 13.04
C ALA A 103 1.14 -8.77 12.80
N PHE A 104 0.24 -7.83 13.02
CA PHE A 104 0.53 -6.40 12.90
C PHE A 104 1.51 -5.91 13.98
N LYS A 105 1.36 -6.33 15.24
CA LYS A 105 2.31 -6.03 16.32
C LYS A 105 3.72 -6.53 15.97
N LYS A 106 3.84 -7.74 15.40
CA LYS A 106 5.13 -8.28 14.95
C LYS A 106 5.77 -7.40 13.87
N ILE A 107 4.98 -6.88 12.92
CA ILE A 107 5.47 -5.96 11.89
C ILE A 107 5.97 -4.65 12.54
N LYS A 108 5.20 -4.05 13.46
CA LYS A 108 5.62 -2.84 14.18
C LYS A 108 6.93 -3.06 14.96
N SER A 109 7.07 -4.20 15.63
CA SER A 109 8.32 -4.55 16.32
C SER A 109 9.51 -4.67 15.35
N LYS A 110 9.32 -5.31 14.19
CA LYS A 110 10.38 -5.40 13.17
C LYS A 110 10.76 -4.04 12.58
N LEU A 111 9.79 -3.13 12.38
CA LEU A 111 10.06 -1.75 11.94
C LEU A 111 10.92 -1.02 12.98
N ALA A 112 10.57 -1.11 14.27
CA ALA A 112 11.33 -0.51 15.35
C ALA A 112 12.75 -1.10 15.46
N MET A 113 12.91 -2.43 15.41
CA MET A 113 14.22 -3.10 15.39
C MET A 113 15.09 -2.68 14.19
N SER A 114 14.46 -2.44 13.04
CA SER A 114 15.13 -1.93 11.84
C SER A 114 15.40 -0.42 11.88
N LYS A 115 15.09 0.25 12.99
CA LYS A 115 15.23 1.70 13.23
C LYS A 115 14.43 2.56 12.24
N PHE A 116 13.33 2.05 11.69
CA PHE A 116 12.40 2.85 10.92
C PHE A 116 11.45 3.63 11.85
N LYS A 117 11.34 4.93 11.64
CA LYS A 117 10.29 5.74 12.28
C LYS A 117 9.00 5.55 11.49
N PHE A 118 7.89 5.30 12.17
CA PHE A 118 6.61 5.09 11.54
C PHE A 118 5.45 5.62 12.37
N ASN A 119 4.35 5.96 11.69
CA ASN A 119 3.07 6.31 12.29
C ASN A 119 2.01 5.34 11.79
N ASP A 120 1.19 4.85 12.72
CA ASP A 120 0.04 4.01 12.41
C ASP A 120 -1.15 4.92 12.06
N LEU A 121 -1.55 4.91 10.79
CA LEU A 121 -2.63 5.72 10.24
C LEU A 121 -3.91 4.91 10.01
N THR A 122 -3.96 3.66 10.43
CA THR A 122 -5.07 2.73 10.15
C THR A 122 -6.44 3.31 10.54
N LYS A 123 -6.51 4.00 11.67
CA LYS A 123 -7.75 4.62 12.17
C LYS A 123 -7.89 6.11 11.81
N ASN A 124 -6.94 6.67 11.08
CA ASN A 124 -6.98 8.07 10.68
C ASN A 124 -7.86 8.24 9.43
N GLN A 125 -9.02 8.86 9.59
CA GLN A 125 -10.00 9.01 8.52
C GLN A 125 -9.45 9.86 7.37
N ILE A 126 -8.78 10.98 7.65
CA ILE A 126 -8.19 11.84 6.62
C ILE A 126 -7.18 11.06 5.77
N SER A 127 -6.36 10.22 6.41
CA SER A 127 -5.40 9.39 5.69
C SER A 127 -6.09 8.35 4.80
N ASN A 128 -7.15 7.72 5.29
CA ASN A 128 -7.89 6.73 4.52
C ASN A 128 -8.68 7.35 3.36
N ASP A 129 -9.29 8.53 3.57
CA ASP A 129 -10.17 9.14 2.58
C ASP A 129 -9.38 9.98 1.55
N HIS A 130 -8.22 10.54 1.91
CA HIS A 130 -7.50 11.50 1.08
C HIS A 130 -6.05 11.11 0.76
N LEU A 131 -5.22 10.76 1.75
CA LEU A 131 -3.79 10.51 1.49
C LEU A 131 -3.54 9.35 0.55
N ARG A 132 -4.38 8.33 0.57
CA ARG A 132 -4.28 7.15 -0.32
C ARG A 132 -4.40 7.49 -1.81
N HIS A 133 -5.00 8.63 -2.13
CA HIS A 133 -5.23 9.06 -3.52
C HIS A 133 -4.23 10.12 -3.98
N MET A 134 -3.34 10.55 -3.09
CA MET A 134 -2.40 11.63 -3.37
C MET A 134 -1.01 11.08 -3.70
N VAL A 135 -0.46 11.49 -4.84
CA VAL A 135 0.95 11.39 -5.13
C VAL A 135 1.58 12.72 -4.72
N GLY A 136 1.95 12.83 -3.44
CA GLY A 136 2.58 14.03 -2.89
C GLY A 136 4.07 14.11 -3.20
N GLY A 137 4.69 15.23 -2.81
CA GLY A 137 6.13 15.46 -2.94
C GLY A 137 6.49 16.41 -4.09
N HIS A 138 7.79 16.67 -4.22
CA HIS A 138 8.32 17.56 -5.23
C HIS A 138 8.95 16.75 -6.38
N LYS A 139 9.05 17.40 -7.56
CA LYS A 139 9.95 16.90 -8.59
C LYS A 139 11.34 16.80 -7.94
N SER A 140 12.02 15.68 -8.14
CA SER A 140 13.41 15.54 -7.72
C SER A 140 14.18 16.77 -8.20
N VAL A 141 14.87 17.47 -7.28
CA VAL A 141 15.80 18.55 -7.63
C VAL A 141 17.04 17.87 -8.17
N ILE A 142 16.91 17.36 -9.36
CA ILE A 142 17.97 16.75 -10.13
C ILE A 142 18.74 17.90 -10.71
N SER A 143 20.06 17.85 -10.61
CA SER A 143 20.92 18.77 -11.33
C SER A 143 20.57 18.71 -12.82
N GLU A 144 20.83 19.75 -13.59
CA GLU A 144 20.57 19.80 -15.05
C GLU A 144 21.16 18.61 -15.83
N ARG A 145 22.03 17.83 -15.19
CA ARG A 145 22.72 16.65 -15.77
C ARG A 145 21.98 15.33 -15.50
N ASP A 146 21.04 15.30 -14.55
CA ASP A 146 20.34 14.09 -14.15
C ASP A 146 18.89 14.16 -14.63
N SER A 147 18.40 13.15 -15.32
CA SER A 147 17.02 13.09 -15.81
C SER A 147 16.19 12.06 -15.01
N GLU A 148 15.03 12.50 -14.57
CA GLU A 148 14.00 11.56 -14.07
C GLU A 148 13.30 10.93 -15.27
N ARG A 149 13.17 9.61 -15.27
CA ARG A 149 12.38 8.87 -16.25
C ARG A 149 11.24 8.15 -15.58
N LEU A 150 10.07 8.21 -16.20
CA LEU A 150 8.86 7.57 -15.71
C LEU A 150 8.59 6.30 -16.53
N TYR A 151 8.30 5.21 -15.82
CA TYR A 151 7.92 3.94 -16.41
C TYR A 151 6.60 3.45 -15.81
N ARG A 152 5.76 2.86 -16.64
CA ARG A 152 4.60 2.10 -16.21
C ARG A 152 4.95 0.62 -16.27
N CYS A 153 4.87 -0.05 -15.13
CA CYS A 153 5.09 -1.48 -14.99
C CYS A 153 3.81 -2.18 -14.55
N GLN A 154 3.73 -3.48 -14.81
CA GLN A 154 2.67 -4.34 -14.29
C GLN A 154 3.27 -5.46 -13.48
N PHE A 155 2.70 -5.71 -12.28
CA PHE A 155 3.09 -6.83 -11.43
C PHE A 155 1.91 -7.76 -11.22
N PRO A 156 2.15 -9.08 -11.16
CA PRO A 156 1.14 -9.99 -10.67
C PRO A 156 0.84 -9.70 -9.20
N VAL A 157 -0.45 -9.64 -8.83
CA VAL A 157 -0.87 -9.39 -7.45
C VAL A 157 -0.71 -10.69 -6.65
N ARG A 158 0.47 -10.87 -6.08
CA ARG A 158 0.80 -11.99 -5.20
C ARG A 158 1.75 -11.54 -4.07
N PRO A 159 1.70 -12.19 -2.90
CA PRO A 159 2.64 -11.90 -1.81
C PRO A 159 4.09 -11.98 -2.28
N GLY A 160 4.88 -10.94 -1.97
CA GLY A 160 6.30 -10.88 -2.31
C GLY A 160 6.64 -10.38 -3.71
N ALA A 161 5.68 -10.13 -4.61
CA ALA A 161 5.96 -9.65 -5.98
C ALA A 161 6.73 -8.33 -5.98
N LEU A 162 6.32 -7.35 -5.17
CA LEU A 162 7.04 -6.08 -5.03
C LEU A 162 8.47 -6.29 -4.49
N MET A 163 8.65 -7.17 -3.51
CA MET A 163 9.98 -7.49 -2.98
C MET A 163 10.85 -8.17 -4.03
N GLY A 164 10.30 -9.05 -4.86
CA GLY A 164 10.97 -9.68 -6.00
C GLY A 164 11.49 -8.61 -6.96
N PHE A 165 10.62 -7.75 -7.45
CA PHE A 165 10.98 -6.65 -8.33
C PHE A 165 12.09 -5.75 -7.74
N LEU A 166 11.98 -5.37 -6.47
CA LEU A 166 12.99 -4.53 -5.83
C LEU A 166 14.35 -5.22 -5.63
N LYS A 167 14.35 -6.56 -5.48
CA LYS A 167 15.60 -7.34 -5.47
C LYS A 167 16.28 -7.32 -6.84
N ASP A 168 15.49 -7.57 -7.88
CA ASP A 168 16.00 -7.63 -9.25
C ASP A 168 16.40 -6.24 -9.75
N PHE A 169 15.64 -5.20 -9.35
CA PHE A 169 16.00 -3.81 -9.62
C PHE A 169 17.32 -3.41 -8.94
N GLY A 170 17.60 -3.96 -7.76
CA GLY A 170 18.86 -3.78 -7.05
C GLY A 170 19.04 -2.40 -6.44
N SER A 171 20.33 -2.00 -6.27
CA SER A 171 20.72 -0.72 -5.66
C SER A 171 21.41 0.24 -6.65
N LYS A 172 21.36 -0.06 -7.96
CA LYS A 172 22.05 0.76 -8.98
C LYS A 172 21.39 2.09 -9.24
N TRP A 173 20.04 2.12 -9.17
CA TRP A 173 19.25 3.31 -9.49
C TRP A 173 18.49 3.79 -8.28
N ASN A 174 18.33 5.09 -8.17
CA ASN A 174 17.47 5.69 -7.16
C ASN A 174 16.05 5.82 -7.70
N ILE A 175 15.08 5.42 -6.87
CA ILE A 175 13.67 5.57 -7.17
C ILE A 175 13.21 6.92 -6.64
N SER A 176 12.72 7.78 -7.53
CA SER A 176 12.22 9.13 -7.21
C SER A 176 10.71 9.21 -7.06
N LEU A 177 9.99 8.26 -7.66
CA LEU A 177 8.55 8.08 -7.59
C LEU A 177 8.24 6.60 -7.54
N PHE A 178 7.34 6.19 -6.66
CA PHE A 178 6.74 4.86 -6.69
C PHE A 178 5.28 4.95 -6.29
N HIS A 179 4.40 4.61 -7.21
CA HIS A 179 2.98 4.58 -6.97
C HIS A 179 2.44 3.21 -7.35
N TYR A 180 2.08 2.44 -6.32
CA TYR A 180 1.48 1.11 -6.43
C TYR A 180 0.21 1.05 -5.61
N ARG A 181 -0.86 0.56 -6.22
CA ARG A 181 -2.12 0.25 -5.54
C ARG A 181 -2.71 -1.03 -6.10
N ASN A 182 -3.07 -1.93 -5.21
CA ASN A 182 -3.79 -3.15 -5.54
C ASN A 182 -5.31 -2.89 -5.43
N LEU A 183 -5.98 -2.88 -6.56
CA LEU A 183 -7.43 -2.69 -6.66
C LEU A 183 -8.22 -4.01 -6.80
N GLY A 184 -7.59 -5.15 -6.46
CA GLY A 184 -8.24 -6.47 -6.56
C GLY A 184 -8.13 -7.15 -7.94
N ALA A 185 -7.46 -6.53 -8.91
CA ALA A 185 -7.18 -7.16 -10.20
C ALA A 185 -6.05 -8.20 -10.09
N ALA A 186 -5.94 -9.10 -11.08
CA ALA A 186 -4.86 -10.08 -11.15
C ALA A 186 -3.47 -9.43 -11.33
N PHE A 187 -3.43 -8.25 -11.95
CA PHE A 187 -2.24 -7.44 -12.14
C PHE A 187 -2.46 -6.03 -11.57
N ALA A 188 -1.47 -5.52 -10.87
CA ALA A 188 -1.43 -4.14 -10.43
C ALA A 188 -0.58 -3.30 -11.38
N ASN A 189 -1.05 -2.08 -11.67
CA ASN A 189 -0.28 -1.10 -12.41
C ASN A 189 0.59 -0.29 -11.44
N VAL A 190 1.84 -0.09 -11.80
CA VAL A 190 2.82 0.65 -11.03
C VAL A 190 3.38 1.77 -11.88
N LEU A 191 3.38 2.98 -11.34
CA LEU A 191 4.14 4.10 -11.89
C LEU A 191 5.42 4.24 -11.08
N ILE A 192 6.56 4.16 -11.75
CA ILE A 192 7.88 4.29 -11.14
C ILE A 192 8.68 5.41 -11.81
N GLY A 193 9.23 6.31 -11.01
CA GLY A 193 10.21 7.31 -11.44
C GLY A 193 11.60 6.86 -11.01
N ILE A 194 12.56 6.97 -11.90
CA ILE A 194 13.95 6.56 -11.70
C ILE A 194 14.86 7.71 -12.04
N GLU A 195 15.80 8.02 -11.14
CA GLU A 195 16.90 8.94 -11.39
C GLU A 195 17.97 8.23 -12.18
N ASP A 196 18.17 8.66 -13.43
CA ASP A 196 19.23 8.15 -14.29
C ASP A 196 20.38 9.14 -14.36
N LYS A 197 21.44 8.84 -13.62
CA LYS A 197 22.71 9.59 -13.62
C LYS A 197 23.61 9.23 -14.78
N SER A 198 23.29 8.17 -15.50
CA SER A 198 24.10 7.71 -16.62
C SER A 198 23.59 8.33 -17.93
N LYS A 199 24.50 8.79 -18.77
CA LYS A 199 24.19 9.18 -20.17
C LYS A 199 23.74 7.99 -21.03
N SER A 200 23.74 6.77 -20.47
CA SER A 200 23.43 5.53 -21.19
C SER A 200 21.97 5.12 -20.95
N LYS A 201 21.10 5.59 -21.82
CA LYS A 201 19.69 5.20 -21.92
C LYS A 201 19.50 3.67 -21.97
N ASN A 202 20.46 2.98 -22.57
CA ASN A 202 20.38 1.57 -22.93
C ASN A 202 20.50 0.61 -21.73
N ALA A 203 21.26 0.95 -20.68
CA ALA A 203 21.49 0.04 -19.56
C ALA A 203 20.24 -0.16 -18.69
N LEU A 204 19.52 0.92 -18.39
CA LEU A 204 18.27 0.86 -17.61
C LEU A 204 17.15 0.16 -18.40
N GLU A 205 16.98 0.51 -19.68
CA GLU A 205 15.95 -0.10 -20.52
C GLU A 205 16.22 -1.60 -20.75
N LYS A 206 17.48 -2.00 -20.95
CA LYS A 206 17.87 -3.40 -21.05
C LYS A 206 17.56 -4.17 -19.76
N HIS A 207 17.85 -3.56 -18.62
CA HIS A 207 17.58 -4.16 -17.32
C HIS A 207 16.06 -4.30 -17.07
N LEU A 208 15.27 -3.24 -17.33
CA LEU A 208 13.81 -3.29 -17.16
C LEU A 208 13.13 -4.31 -18.08
N LYS A 209 13.68 -4.56 -19.26
CA LYS A 209 13.18 -5.61 -20.21
C LYS A 209 13.54 -7.02 -19.76
N SER A 210 14.51 -7.18 -18.88
CA SER A 210 14.94 -8.49 -18.35
C SER A 210 14.19 -8.89 -17.07
N LEU A 211 13.43 -7.99 -16.47
CA LEU A 211 12.57 -8.22 -15.30
C LEU A 211 11.22 -8.79 -15.71
#